data_9f0cb60bf6710ba98098ab5de4092106
#
_entry.id   9f0cb60bf6710ba98098ab5de4092106
#
_cell.length_a   1.000
_cell.length_b   1.000
_cell.length_c   1.000
_cell.angle_alpha   90.00
_cell.angle_beta   90.00
_cell.angle_gamma   90.00
#
_symmetry.space_group_name_H-M   'P 1'
#
loop_
_entity.id
_entity.type
_entity.pdbx_description
1 polymer ?
#
loop_
_entity_poly.entity_id
_entity_poly.type
_entity_poly.pdbx_seq_one_letter_code
_entity_poly.pdbx_strand_id
1 'polypeptide(L)'
;MFQNNFNKNFVVVNNQALNGRSSKSFIDEGKWANVKKLIKKGDYVLIQFGHNDAKTDTARHTIPGSTFDQYLKQYASETLKLGGIPVLMSPCARRKWKNGVLVDSHGDYRLRAKVVAKSLNVHYIDANAITEKLEKQLGEEGSKKLHLIYAAGEKASYPNGVEDNIM
;
A
#
# COMPACT_ATOMS: atom_id res chain seq x y z
N MET A 1 5.55 1.03 -14.38
CA MET A 1 6.64 1.46 -13.48
C MET A 1 7.27 0.30 -12.73
N PHE A 2 6.57 -0.45 -11.88
CA PHE A 2 7.16 -1.56 -11.12
C PHE A 2 7.70 -2.67 -12.04
N GLN A 3 6.99 -3.01 -13.12
CA GLN A 3 7.44 -3.97 -14.14
C GLN A 3 8.81 -3.62 -14.73
N ASN A 4 9.19 -2.36 -14.82
CA ASN A 4 10.45 -1.93 -15.44
C ASN A 4 11.69 -2.34 -14.63
N ASN A 5 11.52 -2.74 -13.38
CA ASN A 5 12.60 -3.24 -12.52
C ASN A 5 12.86 -4.75 -12.72
N PHE A 6 12.10 -5.42 -13.58
CA PHE A 6 12.20 -6.85 -13.83
C PHE A 6 12.39 -7.15 -15.31
N ASN A 7 13.16 -8.18 -15.60
CA ASN A 7 13.19 -8.75 -16.95
C ASN A 7 11.86 -9.43 -17.26
N LYS A 8 11.15 -8.92 -18.27
CA LYS A 8 9.80 -9.38 -18.65
C LYS A 8 9.76 -10.86 -19.10
N ASN A 9 10.91 -11.43 -19.46
CA ASN A 9 11.00 -12.85 -19.82
C ASN A 9 10.90 -13.76 -18.58
N PHE A 10 11.14 -13.23 -17.37
CA PHE A 10 11.14 -14.01 -16.15
C PHE A 10 10.04 -13.57 -15.16
N VAL A 11 9.68 -12.28 -15.13
CA VAL A 11 8.71 -11.73 -14.21
C VAL A 11 7.73 -10.82 -14.92
N VAL A 12 6.44 -11.13 -14.82
CA VAL A 12 5.35 -10.27 -15.27
C VAL A 12 4.63 -9.71 -14.06
N VAL A 13 4.57 -8.38 -13.97
CA VAL A 13 3.82 -7.69 -12.91
C VAL A 13 2.38 -7.44 -13.36
N ASN A 14 1.44 -8.09 -12.68
CA ASN A 14 0.01 -7.88 -12.90
C ASN A 14 -0.54 -6.97 -11.79
N ASN A 15 -0.70 -5.67 -12.07
CA ASN A 15 -1.19 -4.71 -11.10
C ASN A 15 -2.73 -4.71 -11.04
N GLN A 16 -3.28 -5.22 -9.95
CA GLN A 16 -4.70 -5.26 -9.65
C GLN A 16 -5.13 -4.23 -8.60
N ALA A 17 -4.20 -3.39 -8.12
CA ALA A 17 -4.50 -2.37 -7.13
C ALA A 17 -5.45 -1.29 -7.69
N LEU A 18 -6.38 -0.85 -6.84
CA LEU A 18 -7.34 0.21 -7.15
C LEU A 18 -7.22 1.35 -6.15
N ASN A 19 -7.16 2.56 -6.67
CA ASN A 19 -7.11 3.76 -5.84
C ASN A 19 -8.33 3.87 -4.92
N GLY A 20 -8.12 4.39 -3.70
CA GLY A 20 -9.18 4.67 -2.74
C GLY A 20 -9.73 3.45 -1.99
N ARG A 21 -9.22 2.24 -2.19
CA ARG A 21 -9.72 1.02 -1.52
C ARG A 21 -8.94 0.72 -0.25
N SER A 22 -9.69 0.35 0.80
CA SER A 22 -9.17 -0.25 2.03
C SER A 22 -9.11 -1.78 1.90
N SER A 23 -8.50 -2.46 2.89
CA SER A 23 -8.51 -3.92 2.95
C SER A 23 -9.93 -4.48 2.99
N LYS A 24 -10.87 -3.79 3.63
CA LYS A 24 -12.29 -4.11 3.69
C LYS A 24 -12.97 -3.89 2.34
N SER A 25 -12.95 -2.67 1.82
CA SER A 25 -13.73 -2.31 0.63
C SER A 25 -13.28 -3.06 -0.63
N PHE A 26 -12.00 -3.43 -0.74
CA PHE A 26 -11.52 -4.23 -1.86
C PHE A 26 -12.11 -5.65 -1.89
N ILE A 27 -12.45 -6.21 -0.72
CA ILE A 27 -13.18 -7.48 -0.61
C ILE A 27 -14.66 -7.27 -0.87
N ASP A 28 -15.29 -6.31 -0.19
CA ASP A 28 -16.73 -6.07 -0.24
C ASP A 28 -17.21 -5.73 -1.66
N GLU A 29 -16.38 -5.04 -2.46
CA GLU A 29 -16.64 -4.72 -3.86
C GLU A 29 -16.34 -5.89 -4.83
N GLY A 30 -15.99 -7.08 -4.33
CA GLY A 30 -15.67 -8.25 -5.15
C GLY A 30 -14.34 -8.18 -5.90
N LYS A 31 -13.51 -7.16 -5.66
CA LYS A 31 -12.22 -6.99 -6.36
C LYS A 31 -11.24 -8.12 -6.02
N TRP A 32 -11.17 -8.50 -4.75
CA TRP A 32 -10.36 -9.62 -4.32
C TRP A 32 -10.79 -10.94 -4.96
N ALA A 33 -12.09 -11.17 -5.12
CA ALA A 33 -12.59 -12.36 -5.80
C ALA A 33 -12.08 -12.47 -7.25
N ASN A 34 -11.90 -11.33 -7.94
CA ASN A 34 -11.33 -11.30 -9.28
C ASN A 34 -9.82 -11.57 -9.26
N VAL A 35 -9.08 -11.01 -8.30
CA VAL A 35 -7.64 -11.29 -8.14
C VAL A 35 -7.40 -12.78 -7.91
N LYS A 36 -8.18 -13.42 -7.05
CA LYS A 36 -8.07 -14.86 -6.75
C LYS A 36 -8.13 -15.76 -7.99
N LYS A 37 -8.92 -15.38 -9.00
CA LYS A 37 -9.03 -16.12 -10.27
C LYS A 37 -7.74 -16.08 -11.10
N LEU A 38 -6.87 -15.11 -10.85
CA LEU A 38 -5.62 -14.91 -11.58
C LEU A 38 -4.41 -15.57 -10.92
N ILE A 39 -4.49 -15.84 -9.62
CA ILE A 39 -3.38 -16.41 -8.85
C ILE A 39 -3.09 -17.84 -9.31
N LYS A 40 -1.84 -18.10 -9.62
CA LYS A 40 -1.30 -19.43 -9.94
C LYS A 40 -0.30 -19.86 -8.87
N LYS A 41 -0.08 -21.16 -8.80
CA LYS A 41 0.95 -21.74 -7.90
C LYS A 41 2.31 -21.11 -8.18
N GLY A 42 2.94 -20.58 -7.13
CA GLY A 42 4.25 -19.93 -7.19
C GLY A 42 4.21 -18.43 -7.46
N ASP A 43 3.05 -17.84 -7.76
CA ASP A 43 2.93 -16.38 -7.90
C ASP A 43 3.16 -15.66 -6.57
N TYR A 44 3.94 -14.60 -6.58
CA TYR A 44 4.05 -13.68 -5.45
C TYR A 44 2.88 -12.70 -5.47
N VAL A 45 2.16 -12.62 -4.37
CA VAL A 45 1.03 -11.69 -4.20
C VAL A 45 1.42 -10.61 -3.19
N LEU A 46 1.71 -9.40 -3.69
CA LEU A 46 2.05 -8.25 -2.86
C LEU A 46 0.76 -7.60 -2.33
N ILE A 47 0.59 -7.57 -1.01
CA ILE A 47 -0.62 -7.12 -0.32
C ILE A 47 -0.26 -5.93 0.56
N GLN A 48 -0.70 -4.72 0.15
CA GLN A 48 -0.47 -3.48 0.87
C GLN A 48 -1.79 -2.73 1.09
N PHE A 49 -2.13 -2.50 2.34
CA PHE A 49 -3.29 -1.71 2.77
C PHE A 49 -2.94 -0.84 3.98
N GLY A 50 -3.87 -0.01 4.45
CA GLY A 50 -3.72 0.84 5.63
C GLY A 50 -4.07 2.31 5.38
N HIS A 51 -3.78 2.85 4.18
CA HIS A 51 -4.08 4.25 3.87
C HIS A 51 -5.57 4.58 3.96
N ASN A 52 -6.41 3.76 3.35
CA ASN A 52 -7.86 3.98 3.33
C ASN A 52 -8.56 3.31 4.50
N ASP A 53 -7.93 2.36 5.13
CA ASP A 53 -8.41 1.69 6.35
C ASP A 53 -8.52 2.66 7.54
N ALA A 54 -7.66 3.67 7.58
CA ALA A 54 -7.66 4.72 8.58
C ALA A 54 -8.75 5.81 8.35
N LYS A 55 -9.51 5.74 7.26
CA LYS A 55 -10.62 6.67 7.01
C LYS A 55 -11.78 6.35 7.97
N THR A 56 -12.59 7.37 8.28
CA THR A 56 -13.67 7.24 9.27
C THR A 56 -15.00 6.74 8.69
N ASP A 57 -15.13 6.71 7.37
CA ASP A 57 -16.34 6.20 6.73
C ASP A 57 -16.48 4.68 6.88
N THR A 58 -17.70 4.21 7.04
CA THR A 58 -18.03 2.80 7.32
C THR A 58 -17.68 1.84 6.18
N ALA A 59 -17.60 2.35 4.95
CA ALA A 59 -17.28 1.53 3.79
C ALA A 59 -15.80 1.09 3.78
N ARG A 60 -14.90 1.92 4.33
CA ARG A 60 -13.46 1.69 4.28
C ARG A 60 -12.84 1.40 5.64
N HIS A 61 -13.42 1.94 6.69
CA HIS A 61 -12.83 1.87 8.04
C HIS A 61 -12.62 0.45 8.53
N THR A 62 -11.45 0.22 9.10
CA THR A 62 -11.11 -1.00 9.83
C THR A 62 -10.41 -0.65 11.14
N ILE A 63 -10.29 -1.59 12.06
CA ILE A 63 -9.69 -1.39 13.38
C ILE A 63 -8.36 -2.16 13.44
N PRO A 64 -7.21 -1.48 13.67
CA PRO A 64 -5.92 -2.15 13.86
C PRO A 64 -5.96 -3.12 15.04
N GLY A 65 -5.38 -4.30 14.88
CA GLY A 65 -5.41 -5.34 15.91
C GLY A 65 -6.73 -6.14 15.96
N SER A 66 -7.72 -5.76 15.16
CA SER A 66 -9.02 -6.43 15.06
C SER A 66 -9.38 -6.68 13.59
N THR A 67 -10.32 -5.92 13.03
CA THR A 67 -10.85 -6.14 11.66
C THR A 67 -9.79 -5.97 10.58
N PHE A 68 -8.86 -5.01 10.70
CA PHE A 68 -7.75 -4.86 9.77
C PHE A 68 -6.89 -6.12 9.70
N ASP A 69 -6.54 -6.69 10.85
CA ASP A 69 -5.75 -7.92 10.92
C ASP A 69 -6.51 -9.11 10.33
N GLN A 70 -7.83 -9.19 10.55
CA GLN A 70 -8.67 -10.24 9.98
C GLN A 70 -8.65 -10.20 8.46
N TYR A 71 -8.79 -9.01 7.85
CA TYR A 71 -8.70 -8.85 6.40
C TYR A 71 -7.31 -9.23 5.87
N LEU A 72 -6.22 -8.77 6.51
CA LEU A 72 -4.87 -9.18 6.11
C LEU A 72 -4.66 -10.69 6.19
N LYS A 73 -5.14 -11.33 7.26
CA LYS A 73 -5.12 -12.79 7.41
C LYS A 73 -5.90 -13.48 6.31
N GLN A 74 -7.07 -12.95 5.94
CA GLN A 74 -7.89 -13.49 4.86
C GLN A 74 -7.14 -13.46 3.54
N TYR A 75 -6.57 -12.30 3.13
CA TYR A 75 -5.77 -12.18 1.91
C TYR A 75 -4.63 -13.19 1.87
N ALA A 76 -3.84 -13.25 2.94
CA ALA A 76 -2.68 -14.13 2.99
C ALA A 76 -3.07 -15.62 2.97
N SER A 77 -4.07 -16.01 3.77
CA SER A 77 -4.51 -17.41 3.87
C SER A 77 -5.16 -17.89 2.57
N GLU A 78 -5.97 -17.05 1.92
CA GLU A 78 -6.58 -17.41 0.63
C GLU A 78 -5.52 -17.48 -0.48
N THR A 79 -4.50 -16.62 -0.46
CA THR A 79 -3.34 -16.71 -1.38
C THR A 79 -2.62 -18.04 -1.20
N LEU A 80 -2.30 -18.44 0.04
CA LEU A 80 -1.65 -19.71 0.33
C LEU A 80 -2.48 -20.93 -0.15
N LYS A 81 -3.79 -20.89 0.07
CA LYS A 81 -4.70 -21.96 -0.39
C LYS A 81 -4.69 -22.14 -1.91
N LEU A 82 -4.43 -21.08 -2.66
CA LEU A 82 -4.31 -21.10 -4.12
C LEU A 82 -2.90 -21.47 -4.60
N GLY A 83 -1.97 -21.74 -3.68
CA GLY A 83 -0.57 -22.06 -3.98
C GLY A 83 0.29 -20.83 -4.31
N GLY A 84 -0.23 -19.62 -4.11
CA GLY A 84 0.54 -18.38 -4.20
C GLY A 84 1.38 -18.11 -2.96
N ILE A 85 2.29 -17.17 -3.05
CA ILE A 85 3.22 -16.74 -2.00
C ILE A 85 2.82 -15.33 -1.55
N PRO A 86 2.11 -15.17 -0.42
CA PRO A 86 1.71 -13.85 0.05
C PRO A 86 2.90 -13.08 0.63
N VAL A 87 2.98 -11.80 0.30
CA VAL A 87 3.92 -10.83 0.86
C VAL A 87 3.11 -9.69 1.43
N LEU A 88 3.01 -9.63 2.76
CA LEU A 88 2.34 -8.53 3.43
C LEU A 88 3.28 -7.33 3.52
N MET A 89 2.74 -6.14 3.27
CA MET A 89 3.51 -4.91 3.30
C MET A 89 2.85 -3.89 4.22
N SER A 90 3.65 -3.15 5.00
CA SER A 90 3.15 -1.96 5.70
C SER A 90 2.75 -0.87 4.68
N PRO A 91 1.81 0.04 5.02
CA PRO A 91 1.51 1.19 4.17
C PRO A 91 2.76 2.06 4.00
N CYS A 92 3.00 2.60 2.80
CA CYS A 92 4.06 3.59 2.60
C CYS A 92 3.85 4.81 3.49
N ALA A 93 4.92 5.47 3.92
CA ALA A 93 4.80 6.72 4.65
C ALA A 93 4.01 7.75 3.82
N ARG A 94 3.15 8.51 4.47
CA ARG A 94 2.55 9.70 3.85
C ARG A 94 3.52 10.85 4.01
N ARG A 95 3.60 11.70 2.99
CA ARG A 95 4.33 12.95 3.07
C ARG A 95 3.57 13.93 4.00
N LYS A 96 3.72 13.75 5.31
CA LYS A 96 3.11 14.63 6.31
C LYS A 96 4.19 15.28 7.17
N TRP A 97 4.55 16.50 6.79
CA TRP A 97 5.54 17.28 7.50
C TRP A 97 4.86 18.25 8.48
N LYS A 98 5.48 18.46 9.64
CA LYS A 98 5.08 19.44 10.64
C LYS A 98 6.34 20.07 11.22
N ASN A 99 6.51 21.37 11.00
CA ASN A 99 7.69 22.12 11.45
C ASN A 99 9.02 21.46 11.04
N GLY A 100 9.14 21.03 9.78
CA GLY A 100 10.33 20.38 9.24
C GLY A 100 10.56 18.93 9.70
N VAL A 101 9.60 18.33 10.43
CA VAL A 101 9.69 16.93 10.88
C VAL A 101 8.60 16.10 10.20
N LEU A 102 9.02 14.99 9.57
CA LEU A 102 8.09 14.01 9.01
C LEU A 102 7.39 13.28 10.16
N VAL A 103 6.05 13.33 10.20
CA VAL A 103 5.24 12.72 11.26
C VAL A 103 4.48 11.50 10.74
N ASP A 104 4.45 10.45 11.56
CA ASP A 104 3.62 9.27 11.26
C ASP A 104 2.13 9.65 11.27
N SER A 105 1.40 9.18 10.28
CA SER A 105 -0.02 9.40 10.12
C SER A 105 -0.83 8.12 9.94
N HIS A 106 -0.19 6.95 10.10
CA HIS A 106 -0.84 5.65 10.00
C HIS A 106 -1.13 5.03 11.37
N GLY A 107 -0.45 5.52 12.42
CA GLY A 107 -0.59 4.94 13.76
C GLY A 107 -0.34 3.42 13.74
N ASP A 108 -1.19 2.67 14.42
CA ASP A 108 -1.01 1.23 14.57
C ASP A 108 -1.11 0.43 13.26
N TYR A 109 -1.78 0.94 12.23
CA TYR A 109 -1.87 0.23 10.93
C TYR A 109 -0.52 -0.15 10.36
N ARG A 110 0.51 0.69 10.54
CA ARG A 110 1.87 0.42 10.04
C ARG A 110 2.51 -0.84 10.62
N LEU A 111 2.13 -1.20 11.86
CA LEU A 111 2.73 -2.33 12.58
C LEU A 111 1.99 -3.64 12.31
N ARG A 112 0.71 -3.58 11.93
CA ARG A 112 -0.17 -4.77 11.88
C ARG A 112 0.20 -5.76 10.79
N ALA A 113 0.65 -5.28 9.62
CA ALA A 113 1.09 -6.18 8.55
C ALA A 113 2.25 -7.09 9.01
N LYS A 114 3.21 -6.55 9.79
CA LYS A 114 4.31 -7.32 10.40
C LYS A 114 3.82 -8.37 11.38
N VAL A 115 2.88 -7.97 12.26
CA VAL A 115 2.31 -8.89 13.27
C VAL A 115 1.57 -10.04 12.61
N VAL A 116 0.74 -9.75 11.60
CA VAL A 116 -0.01 -10.76 10.86
C VAL A 116 0.94 -11.66 10.07
N ALA A 117 1.92 -11.09 9.37
CA ALA A 117 2.92 -11.87 8.62
C ALA A 117 3.66 -12.88 9.53
N LYS A 118 4.09 -12.41 10.71
CA LYS A 118 4.73 -13.28 11.71
C LYS A 118 3.79 -14.41 12.18
N SER A 119 2.53 -14.09 12.44
CA SER A 119 1.55 -15.09 12.92
C SER A 119 1.23 -16.18 11.92
N LEU A 120 1.34 -15.90 10.63
CA LEU A 120 1.08 -16.82 9.53
C LEU A 120 2.37 -17.41 8.93
N ASN A 121 3.54 -17.01 9.43
CA ASN A 121 4.86 -17.35 8.87
C ASN A 121 4.96 -17.06 7.37
N VAL A 122 4.54 -15.85 6.95
CA VAL A 122 4.60 -15.38 5.56
C VAL A 122 5.57 -14.19 5.42
N HIS A 123 5.92 -13.86 4.19
CA HIS A 123 6.84 -12.77 3.92
C HIS A 123 6.29 -11.41 4.33
N TYR A 124 7.19 -10.54 4.78
CA TYR A 124 6.89 -9.16 5.15
C TYR A 124 7.90 -8.18 4.55
N ILE A 125 7.41 -7.03 4.08
CA ILE A 125 8.24 -5.90 3.64
C ILE A 125 7.80 -4.66 4.43
N ASP A 126 8.75 -4.00 5.10
CA ASP A 126 8.50 -2.73 5.78
C ASP A 126 8.58 -1.55 4.80
N ALA A 127 7.54 -1.41 3.99
CA ALA A 127 7.45 -0.31 3.04
C ALA A 127 7.33 1.05 3.73
N ASN A 128 6.79 1.09 4.96
CA ASN A 128 6.74 2.32 5.76
C ASN A 128 8.15 2.80 6.10
N ALA A 129 8.97 1.96 6.71
CA ALA A 129 10.33 2.34 7.09
C ALA A 129 11.19 2.71 5.87
N ILE A 130 11.05 1.98 4.75
CA ILE A 130 11.79 2.27 3.51
C ILE A 130 11.41 3.65 2.96
N THR A 131 10.12 3.94 2.85
CA THR A 131 9.64 5.21 2.28
C THR A 131 9.81 6.37 3.26
N GLU A 132 9.66 6.16 4.56
CA GLU A 132 9.97 7.16 5.59
C GLU A 132 11.43 7.61 5.53
N LYS A 133 12.35 6.65 5.38
CA LYS A 133 13.78 6.95 5.21
C LYS A 133 14.03 7.80 3.96
N LEU A 134 13.40 7.45 2.85
CA LEU A 134 13.53 8.18 1.59
C LEU A 134 12.97 9.61 1.69
N GLU A 135 11.78 9.77 2.30
CA GLU A 135 11.18 11.08 2.57
C GLU A 135 12.13 11.96 3.38
N LYS A 136 12.68 11.42 4.48
CA LYS A 136 13.61 12.14 5.37
C LYS A 136 14.91 12.51 4.68
N GLN A 137 15.44 11.65 3.81
CA GLN A 137 16.66 11.94 3.04
C GLN A 137 16.48 13.08 2.05
N LEU A 138 15.30 13.19 1.45
CA LEU A 138 14.97 14.26 0.50
C LEU A 138 14.54 15.57 1.18
N GLY A 139 14.12 15.49 2.43
CA GLY A 139 13.56 16.62 3.15
C GLY A 139 12.17 17.04 2.67
N GLU A 140 11.58 18.02 3.34
CA GLU A 140 10.20 18.46 3.06
C GLU A 140 10.00 18.91 1.61
N GLU A 141 10.88 19.73 1.08
CA GLU A 141 10.76 20.22 -0.30
C GLU A 141 11.16 19.16 -1.34
N GLY A 142 12.26 18.45 -1.13
CA GLY A 142 12.75 17.44 -2.07
C GLY A 142 11.80 16.25 -2.22
N SER A 143 11.09 15.89 -1.15
CA SER A 143 10.17 14.76 -1.16
C SER A 143 8.89 14.99 -1.98
N LYS A 144 8.56 16.24 -2.33
CA LYS A 144 7.48 16.55 -3.29
C LYS A 144 7.62 15.76 -4.60
N LYS A 145 8.87 15.50 -5.04
CA LYS A 145 9.18 14.75 -6.26
C LYS A 145 8.76 13.27 -6.21
N LEU A 146 8.51 12.72 -5.04
CA LEU A 146 8.00 11.35 -4.86
C LEU A 146 6.49 11.27 -5.03
N HIS A 147 5.83 12.41 -5.02
CA HIS A 147 4.37 12.53 -5.05
C HIS A 147 3.90 13.25 -6.31
N LEU A 148 2.60 13.16 -6.59
CA LEU A 148 1.97 13.90 -7.69
C LEU A 148 1.73 15.37 -7.29
N ILE A 149 2.80 16.09 -6.93
CA ILE A 149 2.77 17.49 -6.56
C ILE A 149 3.53 18.26 -7.63
N TYR A 150 2.85 19.15 -8.33
CA TYR A 150 3.41 19.91 -9.44
C TYR A 150 2.93 21.37 -9.41
N ALA A 151 3.81 22.29 -9.74
CA ALA A 151 3.39 23.67 -10.00
C ALA A 151 2.55 23.76 -11.29
N ALA A 152 1.76 24.82 -11.41
CA ALA A 152 1.02 25.10 -12.64
C ALA A 152 1.99 25.19 -13.83
N GLY A 153 1.69 24.51 -14.91
CA GLY A 153 2.53 24.46 -16.12
C GLY A 153 3.74 23.53 -16.06
N GLU A 154 4.05 22.93 -14.93
CA GLU A 154 5.20 21.99 -14.78
C GLU A 154 4.99 20.67 -15.53
N LYS A 155 3.75 20.22 -15.62
CA LYS A 155 3.38 18.97 -16.32
C LYS A 155 2.21 19.21 -17.27
N ALA A 156 2.36 18.83 -18.53
CA ALA A 156 1.27 18.96 -19.51
C ALA A 156 -0.01 18.23 -19.11
N SER A 157 0.11 17.08 -18.40
CA SER A 157 -1.03 16.32 -17.87
C SER A 157 -1.75 17.00 -16.70
N TYR A 158 -1.14 18.01 -16.09
CA TYR A 158 -1.65 18.76 -14.94
C TYR A 158 -1.40 20.26 -15.14
N PRO A 159 -2.08 20.91 -16.11
CA PRO A 159 -1.79 22.30 -16.48
C PRO A 159 -1.97 23.29 -15.34
N ASN A 160 -2.89 23.02 -14.42
CA ASN A 160 -3.16 23.84 -13.24
C ASN A 160 -2.31 23.46 -12.02
N GLY A 161 -1.35 22.53 -12.18
CA GLY A 161 -0.60 21.97 -11.08
C GLY A 161 -1.41 20.94 -10.27
N VAL A 162 -0.77 20.41 -9.24
CA VAL A 162 -1.39 19.54 -8.22
C VAL A 162 -0.88 20.01 -6.87
N GLU A 163 -1.77 20.48 -6.03
CA GLU A 163 -1.44 20.93 -4.68
C GLU A 163 -1.07 19.77 -3.76
N ASP A 164 -0.30 20.08 -2.73
CA ASP A 164 0.06 19.15 -1.66
C ASP A 164 -1.15 18.94 -0.72
N ASN A 165 -2.15 18.22 -1.23
CA ASN A 165 -3.33 17.87 -0.44
C ASN A 165 -2.96 16.72 0.51
N ILE A 166 -2.34 17.07 1.63
CA ILE A 166 -2.15 16.14 2.75
C ILE A 166 -3.52 15.94 3.42
N MET A 167 -4.26 14.95 2.94
CA MET A 167 -5.42 14.43 3.66
C MET A 167 -5.01 13.37 4.67
#